data_e7bb4a40d72053c24a7fdb36bb6e8905
#
_entry.id   e7bb4a40d72053c24a7fdb36bb6e8905
#
_cell.length_a   1.000
_cell.length_b   1.000
_cell.length_c   1.000
_cell.angle_alpha   90.00
_cell.angle_beta   90.00
_cell.angle_gamma   90.00
#
_symmetry.space_group_name_H-M   'P 1'
#
loop_
_entity.id
_entity.type
_entity.pdbx_description
1 polymer ?
#
loop_
_entity_poly.entity_id
_entity_poly.type
_entity_poly.pdbx_seq_one_letter_code
_entity_poly.pdbx_strand_id
1 'polypeptide(L)'
;PPRSTLFPYTTLFRSIDQFLDRTKGDFEHTFFGRGIVAHVAFAHPIAEELRRRLLKAARGCRAKIHDGGVYVNMEGPAFSTRAESLTNHKLGYDVIGMTNLGEAKCAREAEIAYATLAMVTDYDCWNEEHDHVTVEMIVANLKKNAVTAKAIIQQVIPQIPVEPNWGCHDALRNAIMTEKKFWPKKTARELAPLLAKYS
;
A
#
# COMPACT_ATOMS: atom_id res chain seq x y z
N PRO A 1 11.58 24.05 -1.69
CA PRO A 1 12.59 23.52 -2.59
C PRO A 1 11.89 22.71 -3.66
N PRO A 2 12.30 22.80 -4.94
CA PRO A 2 11.69 22.01 -5.99
C PRO A 2 11.86 20.53 -5.64
N ARG A 3 10.76 19.81 -5.51
CA ARG A 3 10.76 18.36 -5.29
C ARG A 3 11.25 17.71 -6.56
N SER A 4 12.55 17.51 -6.56
CA SER A 4 13.41 16.64 -7.35
C SER A 4 13.06 16.41 -8.82
N THR A 5 13.96 16.87 -9.66
CA THR A 5 14.35 16.24 -10.91
C THR A 5 14.68 14.75 -10.68
N LEU A 6 13.68 13.91 -10.69
CA LEU A 6 13.86 12.46 -10.68
C LEU A 6 14.14 12.02 -12.10
N PHE A 7 15.35 11.62 -12.38
CA PHE A 7 15.73 11.06 -13.67
C PHE A 7 14.99 9.74 -13.91
N PRO A 8 14.28 9.56 -15.03
CA PRO A 8 13.41 8.42 -15.31
C PRO A 8 14.15 7.08 -15.51
N TYR A 9 15.48 7.09 -15.51
CA TYR A 9 16.30 5.92 -15.86
C TYR A 9 16.97 5.23 -14.68
N THR A 10 16.68 5.64 -13.44
CA THR A 10 17.26 5.01 -12.26
C THR A 10 16.22 4.20 -11.52
N THR A 11 16.61 2.99 -11.12
CA THR A 11 15.83 2.18 -10.17
C THR A 11 15.42 3.02 -8.97
N LEU A 12 14.12 3.31 -8.87
CA LEU A 12 13.59 4.19 -7.86
C LEU A 12 12.52 3.47 -7.05
N PHE A 13 12.63 3.59 -5.74
CA PHE A 13 11.65 3.09 -4.81
C PHE A 13 11.05 4.22 -3.98
N ARG A 14 9.82 4.01 -3.53
CA ARG A 14 9.22 4.83 -2.50
C ARG A 14 8.57 3.95 -1.44
N SER A 15 8.86 4.22 -0.19
CA SER A 15 8.15 3.63 0.95
C SER A 15 7.10 4.62 1.42
N ILE A 16 5.87 4.41 0.96
CA ILE A 16 4.73 5.29 1.27
C ILE A 16 4.29 5.12 2.73
N ASP A 17 3.59 6.11 3.26
CA ASP A 17 3.00 6.09 4.60
C ASP A 17 1.52 6.47 4.62
N GLN A 18 0.98 7.00 3.51
CA GLN A 18 -0.41 7.40 3.38
C GLN A 18 -1.04 6.98 2.04
N PHE A 19 -2.37 6.94 2.05
CA PHE A 19 -3.19 6.70 0.87
C PHE A 19 -4.21 7.83 0.65
N LEU A 20 -4.51 8.07 -0.63
CA LEU A 20 -5.72 8.73 -1.06
C LEU A 20 -6.54 7.74 -1.88
N ASP A 21 -7.76 7.47 -1.44
CA ASP A 21 -8.70 6.58 -2.13
C ASP A 21 -9.48 7.35 -3.19
N ARG A 22 -9.33 6.97 -4.45
CA ARG A 22 -10.14 7.45 -5.58
C ARG A 22 -10.88 6.30 -6.26
N THR A 23 -10.98 5.16 -5.59
CA THR A 23 -11.81 4.05 -6.07
C THR A 23 -13.28 4.36 -5.83
N LYS A 24 -14.16 3.78 -6.64
CA LYS A 24 -15.61 3.95 -6.59
C LYS A 24 -16.32 2.68 -6.14
N GLY A 25 -15.59 1.56 -6.06
CA GLY A 25 -16.12 0.30 -5.60
C GLY A 25 -16.41 0.35 -4.10
N ASP A 26 -17.70 0.30 -3.76
CA ASP A 26 -18.13 0.17 -2.38
C ASP A 26 -17.95 -1.28 -1.91
N PHE A 27 -17.41 -1.48 -0.72
CA PHE A 27 -17.32 -2.78 -0.04
C PHE A 27 -16.50 -3.89 -0.73
N GLU A 28 -15.77 -3.62 -1.79
CA GLU A 28 -14.94 -4.63 -2.46
C GLU A 28 -13.65 -4.98 -1.69
N HIS A 29 -13.23 -4.11 -0.77
CA HIS A 29 -11.99 -4.26 -0.02
C HIS A 29 -12.24 -4.41 1.48
N THR A 30 -13.16 -5.31 1.84
CA THR A 30 -13.45 -5.65 3.24
C THR A 30 -13.85 -7.12 3.37
N PHE A 31 -13.43 -7.76 4.44
CA PHE A 31 -13.92 -9.08 4.84
C PHE A 31 -15.27 -8.98 5.55
N PHE A 32 -15.56 -7.82 6.14
CA PHE A 32 -16.77 -7.59 6.92
C PHE A 32 -17.93 -7.13 6.05
N GLY A 33 -19.13 -7.34 6.56
CA GLY A 33 -20.39 -7.16 5.86
C GLY A 33 -21.28 -8.35 6.17
N ARG A 34 -22.34 -8.60 5.40
CA ARG A 34 -23.21 -9.76 5.53
C ARG A 34 -23.67 -10.03 6.98
N GLY A 35 -23.93 -8.94 7.72
CA GLY A 35 -24.45 -8.99 9.10
C GLY A 35 -23.41 -8.90 10.21
N ILE A 36 -22.12 -8.83 9.91
CA ILE A 36 -21.08 -8.48 10.87
C ILE A 36 -20.35 -7.24 10.34
N VAL A 37 -20.35 -6.15 11.12
CA VAL A 37 -19.73 -4.86 10.75
C VAL A 37 -18.54 -4.62 11.64
N ALA A 38 -17.43 -4.23 11.05
CA ALA A 38 -16.25 -3.74 11.76
C ALA A 38 -15.74 -2.45 11.14
N HIS A 39 -15.31 -1.51 11.98
CA HIS A 39 -14.71 -0.24 11.57
C HIS A 39 -13.29 -0.13 12.11
N VAL A 40 -12.33 -0.67 11.37
CA VAL A 40 -10.91 -0.60 11.76
C VAL A 40 -10.38 0.82 11.64
N ALA A 41 -9.55 1.24 12.60
CA ALA A 41 -8.84 2.51 12.50
C ALA A 41 -7.82 2.47 11.37
N PHE A 42 -7.88 3.45 10.44
CA PHE A 42 -7.07 3.47 9.24
C PHE A 42 -6.34 4.80 8.99
N ALA A 43 -6.29 5.69 9.99
CA ALA A 43 -5.54 6.95 9.91
C ALA A 43 -4.03 6.74 9.65
N HIS A 44 -3.49 5.63 10.14
CA HIS A 44 -2.13 5.18 9.88
C HIS A 44 -2.19 3.82 9.18
N PRO A 45 -2.32 3.79 7.84
CA PRO A 45 -2.62 2.55 7.11
C PRO A 45 -1.44 1.59 7.04
N ILE A 46 -0.22 2.09 7.20
CA ILE A 46 1.03 1.34 7.08
C ILE A 46 1.55 0.96 8.47
N ALA A 47 2.09 -0.25 8.61
CA ALA A 47 2.82 -0.68 9.80
C ALA A 47 4.20 0.00 9.82
N GLU A 48 4.33 1.06 10.61
CA GLU A 48 5.52 1.91 10.63
C GLU A 48 6.78 1.14 11.02
N GLU A 49 6.66 0.18 11.92
CA GLU A 49 7.79 -0.66 12.35
C GLU A 49 8.32 -1.53 11.20
N LEU A 50 7.43 -2.06 10.35
CA LEU A 50 7.81 -2.80 9.16
C LEU A 50 8.38 -1.86 8.09
N ARG A 51 7.75 -0.70 7.90
CA ARG A 51 8.20 0.33 6.95
C ARG A 51 9.63 0.79 7.25
N ARG A 52 9.96 1.06 8.52
CA ARG A 52 11.32 1.45 8.92
C ARG A 52 12.36 0.37 8.62
N ARG A 53 12.02 -0.90 8.79
CA ARG A 53 12.89 -2.03 8.45
C ARG A 53 13.12 -2.11 6.93
N LEU A 54 12.07 -1.93 6.13
CA LEU A 54 12.18 -1.84 4.68
C LEU A 54 13.10 -0.70 4.24
N LEU A 55 12.94 0.49 4.80
CA LEU A 55 13.79 1.64 4.51
C LEU A 55 15.27 1.37 4.85
N LYS A 56 15.52 0.79 6.03
CA LYS A 56 16.88 0.41 6.45
C LYS A 56 17.50 -0.61 5.50
N ALA A 57 16.76 -1.65 5.14
CA ALA A 57 17.21 -2.68 4.20
C ALA A 57 17.47 -2.10 2.81
N ALA A 58 16.59 -1.23 2.30
CA ALA A 58 16.74 -0.59 1.01
C ALA A 58 18.00 0.29 0.94
N ARG A 59 18.27 1.07 2.01
CA ARG A 59 19.50 1.86 2.13
C ARG A 59 20.75 0.95 2.20
N GLY A 60 20.66 -0.17 2.88
CA GLY A 60 21.72 -1.20 2.92
C GLY A 60 22.02 -1.81 1.55
N CYS A 61 21.01 -1.99 0.70
CA CYS A 61 21.14 -2.40 -0.69
C CYS A 61 21.58 -1.26 -1.64
N ARG A 62 21.87 -0.08 -1.13
CA ARG A 62 22.17 1.14 -1.92
C ARG A 62 21.06 1.50 -2.91
N ALA A 63 19.83 1.10 -2.64
CA ALA A 63 18.68 1.45 -3.45
C ALA A 63 18.34 2.94 -3.29
N LYS A 64 18.02 3.61 -4.39
CA LYS A 64 17.46 4.96 -4.33
C LYS A 64 16.03 4.88 -3.84
N ILE A 65 15.78 5.24 -2.60
CA ILE A 65 14.48 5.15 -1.96
C ILE A 65 14.06 6.49 -1.35
N HIS A 66 12.81 6.88 -1.60
CA HIS A 66 12.16 8.00 -0.92
C HIS A 66 11.38 7.51 0.30
N ASP A 67 11.47 8.26 1.37
CA ASP A 67 10.85 7.99 2.66
C ASP A 67 9.53 8.77 2.79
N GLY A 68 8.44 8.07 3.02
CA GLY A 68 7.11 8.63 3.11
C GLY A 68 6.47 8.99 1.78
N GLY A 69 5.25 9.47 1.84
CA GLY A 69 4.49 10.01 0.73
C GLY A 69 3.11 9.38 0.55
N VAL A 70 2.27 10.08 -0.20
CA VAL A 70 0.89 9.70 -0.46
C VAL A 70 0.79 8.88 -1.74
N TYR A 71 0.19 7.69 -1.61
CA TYR A 71 -0.19 6.87 -2.73
C TYR A 71 -1.65 7.13 -3.11
N VAL A 72 -1.89 7.60 -4.32
CA VAL A 72 -3.25 7.70 -4.87
C VAL A 72 -3.66 6.35 -5.44
N ASN A 73 -4.72 5.76 -4.91
CA ASN A 73 -5.29 4.55 -5.48
C ASN A 73 -6.43 4.91 -6.41
N MET A 74 -6.23 4.72 -7.71
CA MET A 74 -7.23 4.93 -8.73
C MET A 74 -8.00 3.63 -9.03
N GLU A 75 -9.20 3.76 -9.61
CA GLU A 75 -10.03 2.60 -9.95
C GLU A 75 -9.43 1.74 -11.07
N GLY A 76 -9.00 2.38 -12.15
CA GLY A 76 -8.70 1.68 -13.39
C GLY A 76 -9.97 1.23 -14.15
N PRO A 77 -9.86 0.41 -15.23
CA PRO A 77 -8.62 0.02 -15.89
C PRO A 77 -7.95 1.15 -16.70
N ALA A 78 -8.66 2.26 -16.97
CA ALA A 78 -8.06 3.41 -17.64
C ALA A 78 -7.05 4.11 -16.74
N PHE A 79 -5.96 4.59 -17.31
CA PHE A 79 -5.02 5.47 -16.62
C PHE A 79 -5.62 6.86 -16.40
N SER A 80 -4.94 7.68 -15.60
CA SER A 80 -5.34 9.06 -15.32
C SER A 80 -5.46 9.89 -16.60
N THR A 81 -6.48 10.71 -16.64
CA THR A 81 -6.50 11.83 -17.57
C THR A 81 -5.40 12.84 -17.19
N ARG A 82 -4.96 13.67 -18.14
CA ARG A 82 -4.00 14.73 -17.86
C ARG A 82 -4.48 15.70 -16.77
N ALA A 83 -5.76 15.99 -16.73
CA ALA A 83 -6.35 16.88 -15.70
C ALA A 83 -6.25 16.26 -14.30
N GLU A 84 -6.51 14.97 -14.16
CA GLU A 84 -6.35 14.24 -12.91
C GLU A 84 -4.88 14.19 -12.47
N SER A 85 -3.99 13.89 -13.39
CA SER A 85 -2.54 13.83 -13.17
C SER A 85 -1.98 15.18 -12.71
N LEU A 86 -2.33 16.27 -13.40
CA LEU A 86 -1.96 17.63 -13.00
C LEU A 86 -2.52 18.01 -11.63
N THR A 87 -3.73 17.56 -11.30
CA THR A 87 -4.34 17.80 -10.00
C THR A 87 -3.58 17.06 -8.90
N ASN A 88 -3.27 15.78 -9.11
CA ASN A 88 -2.48 14.97 -8.18
C ASN A 88 -1.09 15.59 -7.94
N HIS A 89 -0.45 16.05 -9.01
CA HIS A 89 0.86 16.71 -8.92
C HIS A 89 0.79 18.02 -8.12
N LYS A 90 -0.22 18.87 -8.37
CA LYS A 90 -0.43 20.14 -7.64
C LYS A 90 -0.69 19.92 -6.16
N LEU A 91 -1.42 18.85 -5.80
CA LEU A 91 -1.69 18.48 -4.41
C LEU A 91 -0.51 17.81 -3.72
N GLY A 92 0.56 17.55 -4.46
CA GLY A 92 1.80 16.98 -3.91
C GLY A 92 1.71 15.51 -3.57
N TYR A 93 0.84 14.76 -4.25
CA TYR A 93 0.81 13.31 -4.14
C TYR A 93 2.01 12.69 -4.85
N ASP A 94 2.46 11.54 -4.38
CA ASP A 94 3.81 11.06 -4.69
C ASP A 94 3.81 9.86 -5.63
N VAL A 95 2.83 8.97 -5.51
CA VAL A 95 2.72 7.74 -6.31
C VAL A 95 1.25 7.52 -6.68
N ILE A 96 1.01 6.94 -7.84
CA ILE A 96 -0.31 6.51 -8.27
C ILE A 96 -0.28 5.05 -8.71
N GLY A 97 -1.35 4.32 -8.42
CA GLY A 97 -1.55 2.93 -8.83
C GLY A 97 -2.98 2.47 -8.56
N MET A 98 -3.26 1.17 -8.74
CA MET A 98 -4.63 0.66 -8.77
C MET A 98 -4.98 -0.31 -7.65
N THR A 99 -4.01 -0.94 -6.97
CA THR A 99 -4.28 -2.15 -6.15
C THR A 99 -3.92 -2.03 -4.68
N ASN A 100 -2.96 -1.22 -4.34
CA ASN A 100 -2.28 -1.21 -3.05
C ASN A 100 -3.20 -0.91 -1.85
N LEU A 101 -4.16 0.01 -2.01
CA LEU A 101 -5.07 0.40 -0.93
C LEU A 101 -6.00 -0.75 -0.51
N GLY A 102 -6.54 -1.51 -1.48
CA GLY A 102 -7.40 -2.66 -1.19
C GLY A 102 -6.66 -3.71 -0.37
N GLU A 103 -5.41 -4.00 -0.74
CA GLU A 103 -4.54 -4.91 0.02
C GLU A 103 -4.28 -4.38 1.44
N ALA A 104 -4.00 -3.08 1.59
CA ALA A 104 -3.77 -2.47 2.90
C ALA A 104 -5.01 -2.52 3.81
N LYS A 105 -6.22 -2.28 3.26
CA LYS A 105 -7.48 -2.40 3.98
C LYS A 105 -7.70 -3.83 4.47
N CYS A 106 -7.57 -4.82 3.58
CA CYS A 106 -7.71 -6.24 3.93
C CYS A 106 -6.65 -6.69 4.95
N ALA A 107 -5.40 -6.29 4.77
CA ALA A 107 -4.34 -6.60 5.73
C ALA A 107 -4.65 -6.04 7.13
N ARG A 108 -5.17 -4.81 7.22
CA ARG A 108 -5.57 -4.19 8.49
C ARG A 108 -6.70 -4.98 9.18
N GLU A 109 -7.73 -5.38 8.43
CA GLU A 109 -8.82 -6.21 8.96
C GLU A 109 -8.37 -7.62 9.34
N ALA A 110 -7.36 -8.14 8.67
CA ALA A 110 -6.73 -9.43 9.00
C ALA A 110 -5.66 -9.32 10.11
N GLU A 111 -5.46 -8.14 10.68
CA GLU A 111 -4.43 -7.88 11.71
C GLU A 111 -3.01 -8.23 11.24
N ILE A 112 -2.76 -8.09 9.94
CA ILE A 112 -1.47 -8.33 9.29
C ILE A 112 -0.73 -7.00 9.15
N ALA A 113 0.54 -6.97 9.56
CA ALA A 113 1.40 -5.82 9.33
C ALA A 113 1.66 -5.64 7.83
N TYR A 114 1.30 -4.48 7.31
CA TYR A 114 1.43 -4.14 5.90
C TYR A 114 2.34 -2.94 5.70
N ALA A 115 3.26 -3.04 4.76
CA ALA A 115 4.09 -1.92 4.31
C ALA A 115 4.39 -2.05 2.83
N THR A 116 4.45 -0.91 2.14
CA THR A 116 4.64 -0.84 0.70
C THR A 116 6.05 -0.42 0.33
N LEU A 117 6.64 -1.15 -0.60
CA LEU A 117 7.81 -0.77 -1.35
C LEU A 117 7.39 -0.52 -2.80
N ALA A 118 6.97 0.70 -3.11
CA ALA A 118 6.55 1.06 -4.46
C ALA A 118 7.74 1.09 -5.41
N MET A 119 7.66 0.32 -6.48
CA MET A 119 8.62 0.30 -7.58
C MET A 119 8.17 1.31 -8.63
N VAL A 120 8.76 2.50 -8.65
CA VAL A 120 8.40 3.54 -9.61
C VAL A 120 8.95 3.18 -10.98
N THR A 121 8.08 3.20 -11.99
CA THR A 121 8.42 2.83 -13.38
C THR A 121 8.61 4.05 -14.27
N ASP A 122 7.79 5.06 -14.08
CA ASP A 122 7.69 6.23 -14.95
C ASP A 122 7.06 7.43 -14.22
N TYR A 123 6.99 8.54 -14.90
CA TYR A 123 6.15 9.67 -14.49
C TYR A 123 4.73 9.49 -15.01
N ASP A 124 3.76 9.98 -14.24
CA ASP A 124 2.39 10.10 -14.72
C ASP A 124 2.31 11.19 -15.83
N CYS A 125 1.23 11.21 -16.60
CA CYS A 125 1.05 12.03 -17.82
C CYS A 125 1.06 13.57 -17.62
N TRP A 126 1.37 14.05 -16.40
CA TRP A 126 1.62 15.47 -16.14
C TRP A 126 2.97 15.96 -16.71
N ASN A 127 3.93 15.06 -16.91
CA ASN A 127 5.29 15.40 -17.33
C ASN A 127 5.43 15.33 -18.85
N GLU A 128 5.44 16.48 -19.51
CA GLU A 128 5.53 16.60 -20.96
C GLU A 128 6.89 16.17 -21.55
N GLU A 129 7.97 16.24 -20.76
CA GLU A 129 9.31 15.85 -21.22
C GLU A 129 9.47 14.33 -21.37
N HIS A 130 8.50 13.56 -20.89
CA HIS A 130 8.53 12.10 -20.86
C HIS A 130 7.34 11.44 -21.56
N ASP A 131 6.66 12.16 -22.48
CA ASP A 131 5.52 11.67 -23.26
C ASP A 131 5.83 10.42 -24.12
N HIS A 132 7.08 10.01 -24.22
CA HIS A 132 7.53 8.87 -25.01
C HIS A 132 8.02 7.67 -24.19
N VAL A 133 7.41 7.41 -23.03
CA VAL A 133 7.71 6.19 -22.27
C VAL A 133 7.19 4.98 -23.02
N THR A 134 8.10 4.18 -23.58
CA THR A 134 7.70 2.95 -24.29
C THR A 134 7.47 1.79 -23.32
N VAL A 135 6.66 0.82 -23.76
CA VAL A 135 6.41 -0.40 -22.98
C VAL A 135 7.72 -1.14 -22.65
N GLU A 136 8.66 -1.14 -23.59
CA GLU A 136 9.98 -1.75 -23.42
C GLU A 136 10.77 -1.09 -22.29
N MET A 137 10.72 0.24 -22.17
CA MET A 137 11.38 0.98 -21.08
C MET A 137 10.75 0.66 -19.73
N ILE A 138 9.42 0.58 -19.65
CA ILE A 138 8.69 0.20 -18.45
C ILE A 138 9.13 -1.22 -18.01
N VAL A 139 9.11 -2.18 -18.93
CA VAL A 139 9.51 -3.56 -18.67
C VAL A 139 10.97 -3.66 -18.22
N ALA A 140 11.87 -2.90 -18.84
CA ALA A 140 13.28 -2.87 -18.43
C ALA A 140 13.46 -2.31 -17.02
N ASN A 141 12.75 -1.25 -16.67
CA ASN A 141 12.75 -0.67 -15.32
C ASN A 141 12.16 -1.64 -14.29
N LEU A 142 11.04 -2.30 -14.62
CA LEU A 142 10.44 -3.33 -13.76
C LEU A 142 11.41 -4.47 -13.47
N LYS A 143 12.14 -4.97 -14.48
CA LYS A 143 13.14 -6.04 -14.27
C LYS A 143 14.26 -5.61 -13.33
N LYS A 144 14.80 -4.41 -13.50
CA LYS A 144 15.84 -3.85 -12.60
C LYS A 144 15.31 -3.68 -11.18
N ASN A 145 14.11 -3.10 -11.05
CA ASN A 145 13.46 -2.89 -9.77
C ASN A 145 13.21 -4.22 -9.06
N ALA A 146 12.77 -5.27 -9.78
CA ALA A 146 12.51 -6.57 -9.20
C ALA A 146 13.75 -7.23 -8.59
N VAL A 147 14.92 -7.11 -9.23
CA VAL A 147 16.18 -7.62 -8.69
C VAL A 147 16.52 -6.93 -7.37
N THR A 148 16.45 -5.61 -7.35
CA THR A 148 16.73 -4.82 -6.14
C THR A 148 15.69 -5.06 -5.05
N ALA A 149 14.40 -5.15 -5.40
CA ALA A 149 13.33 -5.46 -4.47
C ALA A 149 13.54 -6.83 -3.80
N LYS A 150 13.93 -7.86 -4.55
CA LYS A 150 14.28 -9.18 -3.98
C LYS A 150 15.40 -9.07 -2.96
N ALA A 151 16.47 -8.33 -3.27
CA ALA A 151 17.58 -8.13 -2.33
C ALA A 151 17.13 -7.41 -1.05
N ILE A 152 16.27 -6.39 -1.18
CA ILE A 152 15.69 -5.67 -0.03
C ILE A 152 14.85 -6.64 0.82
N ILE A 153 13.97 -7.45 0.20
CA ILE A 153 13.13 -8.42 0.91
C ILE A 153 14.00 -9.43 1.66
N GLN A 154 15.03 -9.98 1.02
CA GLN A 154 15.97 -10.90 1.66
C GLN A 154 16.68 -10.29 2.88
N GLN A 155 16.96 -9.00 2.85
CA GLN A 155 17.57 -8.30 3.99
C GLN A 155 16.56 -7.96 5.08
N VAL A 156 15.29 -7.72 4.76
CA VAL A 156 14.28 -7.33 5.75
C VAL A 156 13.72 -8.51 6.53
N ILE A 157 13.52 -9.66 5.88
CA ILE A 157 12.90 -10.84 6.50
C ILE A 157 13.60 -11.23 7.82
N PRO A 158 14.93 -11.36 7.90
CA PRO A 158 15.61 -11.71 9.15
C PRO A 158 15.49 -10.65 10.26
N GLN A 159 15.06 -9.44 9.92
CA GLN A 159 14.89 -8.34 10.87
C GLN A 159 13.48 -8.27 11.47
N ILE A 160 12.54 -9.06 10.94
CA ILE A 160 11.17 -9.11 11.46
C ILE A 160 11.16 -10.04 12.68
N PRO A 161 10.69 -9.60 13.84
CA PRO A 161 10.53 -10.48 15.01
C PRO A 161 9.60 -11.65 14.67
N VAL A 162 9.85 -12.81 15.26
CA VAL A 162 8.97 -14.00 15.08
C VAL A 162 7.57 -13.72 15.63
N GLU A 163 7.49 -13.02 16.76
CA GLU A 163 6.24 -12.61 17.41
C GLU A 163 6.21 -11.09 17.57
N PRO A 164 5.91 -10.34 16.48
CA PRO A 164 5.84 -8.89 16.58
C PRO A 164 4.59 -8.47 17.36
N ASN A 165 4.75 -7.54 18.28
CA ASN A 165 3.65 -6.89 18.98
C ASN A 165 3.50 -5.45 18.49
N TRP A 166 2.92 -5.30 17.30
CA TRP A 166 2.66 -3.99 16.69
C TRP A 166 1.17 -3.68 16.75
N GLY A 167 0.82 -2.39 16.81
CA GLY A 167 -0.56 -1.96 17.00
C GLY A 167 -1.55 -2.47 15.95
N CYS A 168 -1.09 -2.80 14.74
CA CYS A 168 -1.94 -3.39 13.70
C CYS A 168 -2.43 -4.80 14.03
N HIS A 169 -1.75 -5.53 14.92
CA HIS A 169 -2.12 -6.91 15.30
C HIS A 169 -3.31 -6.97 16.27
N ASP A 170 -3.81 -5.82 16.70
CA ASP A 170 -4.99 -5.69 17.57
C ASP A 170 -6.06 -4.78 16.94
N ALA A 171 -6.04 -4.65 15.61
CA ALA A 171 -6.90 -3.72 14.89
C ALA A 171 -8.40 -3.97 15.07
N LEU A 172 -8.79 -5.23 15.29
CA LEU A 172 -10.19 -5.62 15.49
C LEU A 172 -10.67 -5.52 16.93
N ARG A 173 -9.78 -5.35 17.91
CA ARG A 173 -10.12 -5.41 19.37
C ARG A 173 -11.34 -4.57 19.74
N ASN A 174 -11.46 -3.37 19.18
CA ASN A 174 -12.56 -2.45 19.44
C ASN A 174 -13.28 -2.02 18.15
N ALA A 175 -13.06 -2.74 17.05
CA ALA A 175 -13.58 -2.37 15.74
C ALA A 175 -14.90 -3.06 15.38
N ILE A 176 -15.16 -4.23 15.97
CA ILE A 176 -16.35 -5.03 15.66
C ILE A 176 -17.57 -4.38 16.34
N MET A 177 -18.47 -3.82 15.50
CA MET A 177 -19.64 -3.07 15.98
C MET A 177 -20.86 -3.95 16.24
N THR A 178 -20.98 -5.07 15.52
CA THR A 178 -22.12 -5.99 15.68
C THR A 178 -21.90 -6.84 16.93
N GLU A 179 -22.85 -6.76 17.88
CA GLU A 179 -22.80 -7.63 19.06
C GLU A 179 -22.84 -9.11 18.67
N LYS A 180 -22.06 -9.94 19.34
CA LYS A 180 -21.89 -11.36 19.05
C LYS A 180 -23.20 -12.15 18.99
N LYS A 181 -24.20 -11.80 19.80
CA LYS A 181 -25.53 -12.45 19.78
C LYS A 181 -26.30 -12.29 18.45
N PHE A 182 -25.91 -11.28 17.64
CA PHE A 182 -26.52 -10.99 16.34
C PHE A 182 -25.71 -11.52 15.15
N TRP A 183 -24.56 -12.16 15.39
CA TRP A 183 -23.73 -12.67 14.31
C TRP A 183 -24.46 -13.78 13.54
N PRO A 184 -24.65 -13.65 12.21
CA PRO A 184 -25.18 -14.73 11.41
C PRO A 184 -24.23 -15.92 11.45
N LYS A 185 -24.73 -17.11 11.77
CA LYS A 185 -23.91 -18.33 11.94
C LYS A 185 -23.02 -18.63 10.74
N LYS A 186 -23.54 -18.39 9.51
CA LYS A 186 -22.77 -18.59 8.28
C LYS A 186 -21.59 -17.64 8.20
N THR A 187 -21.86 -16.32 8.34
CA THR A 187 -20.83 -15.28 8.28
C THR A 187 -19.78 -15.44 9.38
N ALA A 188 -20.22 -15.73 10.61
CA ALA A 188 -19.31 -15.98 11.72
C ALA A 188 -18.37 -17.18 11.47
N ARG A 189 -18.85 -18.23 10.80
CA ARG A 189 -18.03 -19.39 10.41
C ARG A 189 -17.04 -19.02 9.29
N GLU A 190 -17.48 -18.25 8.29
CA GLU A 190 -16.62 -17.79 7.20
C GLU A 190 -15.51 -16.87 7.72
N LEU A 191 -15.81 -16.02 8.68
CA LEU A 191 -14.87 -15.09 9.30
C LEU A 191 -14.15 -15.66 10.54
N ALA A 192 -14.33 -16.95 10.85
CA ALA A 192 -13.74 -17.56 12.03
C ALA A 192 -12.22 -17.29 12.19
N PRO A 193 -11.39 -17.33 11.13
CA PRO A 193 -9.96 -17.03 11.26
C PRO A 193 -9.67 -15.62 11.80
N LEU A 194 -10.53 -14.63 11.49
CA LEU A 194 -10.38 -13.25 11.94
C LEU A 194 -11.03 -13.02 13.31
N LEU A 195 -12.10 -13.74 13.60
CA LEU A 195 -12.91 -13.55 14.81
C LEU A 195 -12.47 -14.41 15.99
N ALA A 196 -11.67 -15.46 15.77
CA ALA A 196 -11.30 -16.43 16.81
C ALA A 196 -10.69 -15.78 18.06
N LYS A 197 -9.94 -14.71 17.89
CA LYS A 197 -9.31 -13.94 18.97
C LYS A 197 -10.33 -13.12 19.80
N TYR A 198 -11.54 -12.89 19.25
CA TYR A 198 -12.59 -12.02 19.80
C TYR A 198 -13.92 -12.75 20.05
N SER A 199 -13.95 -14.06 19.81
CA SER A 199 -15.15 -14.91 19.93
C SER A 199 -15.36 -15.52 21.31
#